data_916bb3b6568f9704e9a87babc5cf4df4
#
_entry.id   916bb3b6568f9704e9a87babc5cf4df4
#
_cell.length_a   1.000
_cell.length_b   1.000
_cell.length_c   1.000
_cell.angle_alpha   90.00
_cell.angle_beta   90.00
_cell.angle_gamma   90.00
#
_symmetry.space_group_name_H-M   'P 1'
#
loop_
_entity.id
_entity.type
_entity.pdbx_description
1 polymer ?
#
loop_
_entity_poly.entity_id
_entity_poly.type
_entity_poly.pdbx_seq_one_letter_code
_entity_poly.pdbx_strand_id
1 'polypeptide(L)'
;LSNAKNCILAQHCSLAGGAQCTKLCGSYIATHGLNGAGGRVGAANLPSGYRGLTLANSPARTDQASIYRALDTYVKTFVRQFEESPEEPIKSLYLYSAGPGTGKTTTAAAIIGEYIVRHYIGSIQRNRQALDRPAYFLDVNAWQTLYTEFNRPKVPDDIAEPAARQYYAQMQHAKAAPFAVLDDIGVREDTEGFRSDLHSVINYRVTNDLITVYTSNVALKDLGTVLRETTPRLIDRIRDRCIEREFVGISHRGLKRA
;
A
#
# COMPACT_ATOMS: atom_id res chain seq x y z
N LEU A 1 4.52 -28.06 13.62
CA LEU A 1 3.30 -27.32 13.27
C LEU A 1 3.54 -26.55 11.97
N SER A 2 2.64 -26.73 10.99
CA SER A 2 2.70 -26.02 9.71
C SER A 2 2.63 -24.50 9.89
N ASN A 3 3.45 -23.76 9.11
CA ASN A 3 3.48 -22.29 9.13
C ASN A 3 2.56 -21.65 8.07
N ALA A 4 1.72 -22.44 7.40
CA ALA A 4 0.86 -21.99 6.30
C ALA A 4 -0.05 -20.81 6.70
N LYS A 5 -0.57 -20.80 7.93
CA LYS A 5 -1.47 -19.72 8.42
C LYS A 5 -0.79 -18.35 8.48
N ASN A 6 0.55 -18.33 8.61
CA ASN A 6 1.34 -17.10 8.75
C ASN A 6 2.09 -16.74 7.45
N CYS A 7 1.86 -17.49 6.37
CA CYS A 7 2.60 -17.32 5.12
C CYS A 7 1.70 -16.72 4.04
N ILE A 8 2.06 -15.54 3.56
CA ILE A 8 1.32 -14.85 2.48
C ILE A 8 1.33 -15.67 1.16
N LEU A 9 2.32 -16.55 0.98
CA LEU A 9 2.45 -17.41 -0.20
C LEU A 9 1.62 -18.69 -0.12
N ALA A 10 0.94 -18.99 1.02
CA ALA A 10 0.35 -20.30 1.27
C ALA A 10 -0.63 -20.76 0.18
N GLN A 11 -1.42 -19.84 -0.39
CA GLN A 11 -2.40 -20.15 -1.44
C GLN A 11 -1.75 -20.56 -2.79
N HIS A 12 -0.48 -20.24 -2.98
CA HIS A 12 0.29 -20.51 -4.21
C HIS A 12 1.39 -21.55 -4.00
N CYS A 13 1.44 -22.18 -2.82
CA CYS A 13 2.51 -23.07 -2.43
C CYS A 13 2.01 -24.53 -2.33
N SER A 14 2.53 -25.41 -3.15
CA SER A 14 2.20 -26.86 -3.12
C SER A 14 2.64 -27.55 -1.82
N LEU A 15 3.55 -26.96 -1.07
CA LEU A 15 4.07 -27.49 0.21
C LEU A 15 3.29 -26.93 1.42
N ALA A 16 2.33 -26.03 1.20
CA ALA A 16 1.57 -25.41 2.28
C ALA A 16 0.83 -26.46 3.11
N GLY A 17 1.00 -26.38 4.42
CA GLY A 17 0.38 -27.35 5.33
C GLY A 17 1.16 -28.66 5.54
N GLY A 18 2.10 -29.00 4.68
CA GLY A 18 2.92 -30.20 4.80
C GLY A 18 4.08 -30.07 5.80
N ALA A 19 4.85 -31.15 5.94
CA ALA A 19 5.97 -31.24 6.89
C ALA A 19 7.10 -30.23 6.59
N GLN A 20 7.28 -29.85 5.31
CA GLN A 20 8.27 -28.88 4.89
C GLN A 20 7.81 -27.42 5.07
N CYS A 21 6.54 -27.17 5.40
CA CYS A 21 5.97 -25.85 5.66
C CYS A 21 6.35 -25.37 7.06
N THR A 22 7.59 -24.95 7.23
CA THR A 22 8.14 -24.49 8.51
C THR A 22 8.61 -23.04 8.43
N LYS A 23 8.95 -22.43 9.56
CA LYS A 23 9.56 -21.09 9.63
C LYS A 23 10.94 -21.02 8.95
N LEU A 24 11.59 -22.14 8.72
CA LEU A 24 12.88 -22.22 8.05
C LEU A 24 12.75 -22.37 6.52
N CYS A 25 11.53 -22.37 5.98
CA CYS A 25 11.32 -22.36 4.53
C CYS A 25 11.94 -21.09 3.92
N GLY A 26 12.80 -21.26 2.91
CA GLY A 26 13.49 -20.14 2.26
C GLY A 26 12.54 -19.08 1.69
N SER A 27 11.42 -19.50 1.09
CA SER A 27 10.40 -18.57 0.59
C SER A 27 9.68 -17.83 1.71
N TYR A 28 9.45 -18.48 2.86
CA TYR A 28 8.91 -17.81 4.03
C TYR A 28 9.88 -16.76 4.56
N ILE A 29 11.16 -17.10 4.73
CA ILE A 29 12.20 -16.17 5.20
C ILE A 29 12.33 -14.99 4.24
N ALA A 30 12.34 -15.25 2.94
CA ALA A 30 12.43 -14.20 1.92
C ALA A 30 11.23 -13.22 1.94
N THR A 31 10.05 -13.69 2.33
CA THR A 31 8.82 -12.86 2.37
C THR A 31 8.55 -12.27 3.75
N HIS A 32 8.82 -12.98 4.83
CA HIS A 32 8.45 -12.59 6.20
C HIS A 32 9.65 -12.39 7.16
N GLY A 33 10.87 -12.73 6.73
CA GLY A 33 12.03 -12.75 7.62
C GLY A 33 11.98 -13.92 8.61
N LEU A 34 13.09 -14.13 9.34
CA LEU A 34 13.22 -15.22 10.33
C LEU A 34 12.22 -15.08 11.48
N ASN A 35 11.93 -13.85 11.90
CA ASN A 35 11.01 -13.54 13.00
C ASN A 35 9.55 -13.35 12.58
N GLY A 36 9.23 -13.48 11.29
CA GLY A 36 7.89 -13.26 10.74
C GLY A 36 7.47 -11.78 10.58
N ALA A 37 8.35 -10.84 10.92
CA ALA A 37 8.08 -9.39 10.86
C ALA A 37 8.95 -8.63 9.84
N GLY A 38 9.89 -9.34 9.21
CA GLY A 38 10.83 -8.80 8.23
C GLY A 38 10.49 -9.18 6.79
N GLY A 39 11.55 -9.44 6.01
CA GLY A 39 11.43 -9.78 4.60
C GLY A 39 10.72 -8.70 3.78
N ARG A 40 10.15 -9.08 2.66
CA ARG A 40 9.44 -8.15 1.74
C ARG A 40 8.18 -7.55 2.35
N VAL A 41 7.47 -8.32 3.18
CA VAL A 41 6.27 -7.87 3.90
C VAL A 41 6.63 -6.81 4.94
N GLY A 42 7.73 -7.03 5.69
CA GLY A 42 8.25 -6.03 6.63
C GLY A 42 8.77 -4.78 5.94
N ALA A 43 9.54 -4.96 4.84
CA ALA A 43 10.08 -3.86 4.04
C ALA A 43 8.98 -2.99 3.37
N ALA A 44 7.78 -3.54 3.17
CA ALA A 44 6.63 -2.81 2.65
C ALA A 44 6.00 -1.84 3.66
N ASN A 45 6.48 -1.76 4.89
CA ASN A 45 5.99 -0.84 5.93
C ASN A 45 4.50 -1.01 6.30
N LEU A 46 3.94 -2.20 6.09
CA LEU A 46 2.56 -2.48 6.49
C LEU A 46 2.42 -2.46 8.02
N PRO A 47 1.37 -1.80 8.56
CA PRO A 47 1.01 -1.95 9.97
C PRO A 47 0.84 -3.43 10.33
N SER A 48 1.23 -3.81 11.54
CA SER A 48 1.31 -5.22 11.97
C SER A 48 0.03 -6.01 11.72
N GLY A 49 -1.14 -5.40 11.94
CA GLY A 49 -2.46 -6.03 11.71
C GLY A 49 -2.79 -6.33 10.25
N TYR A 50 -2.01 -5.81 9.30
CA TYR A 50 -2.27 -5.96 7.85
C TYR A 50 -1.24 -6.85 7.14
N ARG A 51 -0.18 -7.29 7.81
CA ARG A 51 0.98 -7.97 7.18
C ARG A 51 0.69 -9.31 6.52
N GLY A 52 -0.39 -9.96 6.85
CA GLY A 52 -0.79 -11.24 6.27
C GLY A 52 -1.99 -11.14 5.33
N LEU A 53 -2.46 -9.94 5.01
CA LEU A 53 -3.64 -9.77 4.20
C LEU A 53 -3.36 -10.00 2.72
N THR A 54 -4.32 -10.70 2.10
CA THR A 54 -4.51 -10.89 0.66
C THR A 54 -5.98 -10.62 0.34
N LEU A 55 -6.35 -10.56 -0.93
CA LEU A 55 -7.77 -10.39 -1.28
C LEU A 55 -8.63 -11.54 -0.75
N ALA A 56 -8.09 -12.75 -0.68
CA ALA A 56 -8.84 -13.94 -0.28
C ALA A 56 -9.18 -13.97 1.21
N ASN A 57 -8.29 -13.47 2.08
CA ASN A 57 -8.50 -13.48 3.54
C ASN A 57 -8.87 -12.10 4.10
N SER A 58 -9.10 -11.10 3.25
CA SER A 58 -9.46 -9.77 3.68
C SER A 58 -10.81 -9.72 4.37
N PRO A 59 -10.91 -9.14 5.57
CA PRO A 59 -12.18 -9.01 6.28
C PRO A 59 -13.20 -8.12 5.59
N ALA A 60 -12.76 -7.21 4.71
CA ALA A 60 -13.65 -6.33 3.96
C ALA A 60 -14.32 -7.02 2.74
N ARG A 61 -13.91 -8.26 2.40
CA ARG A 61 -14.34 -8.94 1.18
C ARG A 61 -15.85 -9.17 1.11
N THR A 62 -16.45 -9.56 2.22
CA THR A 62 -17.89 -9.84 2.26
C THR A 62 -18.71 -8.58 2.04
N ASP A 63 -18.39 -7.51 2.75
CA ASP A 63 -19.15 -6.26 2.72
C ASP A 63 -18.93 -5.48 1.42
N GLN A 64 -17.79 -5.68 0.76
CA GLN A 64 -17.40 -5.03 -0.49
C GLN A 64 -17.34 -6.02 -1.67
N ALA A 65 -18.24 -6.99 -1.72
CA ALA A 65 -18.18 -8.13 -2.65
C ALA A 65 -18.07 -7.71 -4.14
N SER A 66 -18.76 -6.64 -4.56
CA SER A 66 -18.69 -6.13 -5.94
C SER A 66 -17.30 -5.56 -6.28
N ILE A 67 -16.72 -4.81 -5.35
CA ILE A 67 -15.37 -4.25 -5.48
C ILE A 67 -14.35 -5.38 -5.54
N TYR A 68 -14.45 -6.35 -4.65
CA TYR A 68 -13.52 -7.49 -4.60
C TYR A 68 -13.56 -8.36 -5.86
N ARG A 69 -14.71 -8.55 -6.50
CA ARG A 69 -14.79 -9.21 -7.82
C ARG A 69 -13.98 -8.45 -8.88
N ALA A 70 -14.06 -7.13 -8.90
CA ALA A 70 -13.25 -6.31 -9.80
C ALA A 70 -11.76 -6.38 -9.46
N LEU A 71 -11.42 -6.36 -8.17
CA LEU A 71 -10.03 -6.48 -7.69
C LEU A 71 -9.43 -7.85 -7.97
N ASP A 72 -10.20 -8.95 -7.90
CA ASP A 72 -9.74 -10.29 -8.30
C ASP A 72 -9.29 -10.32 -9.78
N THR A 73 -9.92 -9.50 -10.63
CA THR A 73 -9.49 -9.33 -12.02
C THR A 73 -8.29 -8.37 -12.13
N TYR A 74 -8.32 -7.27 -11.39
CA TYR A 74 -7.24 -6.29 -11.39
C TYR A 74 -5.89 -6.89 -10.98
N VAL A 75 -5.82 -7.69 -9.92
CA VAL A 75 -4.54 -8.28 -9.47
C VAL A 75 -3.93 -9.27 -10.46
N LYS A 76 -4.72 -9.77 -11.42
CA LYS A 76 -4.19 -10.60 -12.52
C LYS A 76 -3.29 -9.79 -13.46
N THR A 77 -3.53 -8.48 -13.55
CA THR A 77 -2.70 -7.58 -14.38
C THR A 77 -1.28 -7.41 -13.83
N PHE A 78 -1.03 -7.78 -12.56
CA PHE A 78 0.30 -7.64 -11.95
C PHE A 78 1.41 -8.47 -12.63
N VAL A 79 1.05 -9.45 -13.45
CA VAL A 79 2.03 -10.14 -14.30
C VAL A 79 2.73 -9.19 -15.27
N ARG A 80 2.07 -8.13 -15.69
CA ARG A 80 2.58 -7.12 -16.64
C ARG A 80 3.79 -6.34 -16.10
N GLN A 81 4.07 -6.37 -14.78
CA GLN A 81 5.27 -5.78 -14.18
C GLN A 81 6.60 -6.38 -14.72
N PHE A 82 6.53 -7.53 -15.37
CA PHE A 82 7.68 -8.24 -15.95
C PHE A 82 7.82 -8.02 -17.46
N GLU A 83 6.91 -7.29 -18.07
CA GLU A 83 6.92 -6.93 -19.49
C GLU A 83 7.69 -5.60 -19.66
N GLU A 84 8.54 -5.51 -20.69
CA GLU A 84 9.33 -4.30 -20.93
C GLU A 84 8.47 -3.14 -21.47
N SER A 85 7.44 -3.46 -22.27
CA SER A 85 6.50 -2.47 -22.83
C SER A 85 5.11 -3.10 -22.94
N PRO A 86 4.35 -3.14 -21.82
CA PRO A 86 3.02 -3.70 -21.84
C PRO A 86 2.09 -2.85 -22.70
N GLU A 87 1.31 -3.48 -23.60
CA GLU A 87 0.28 -2.78 -24.39
C GLU A 87 -0.70 -2.01 -23.48
N GLU A 88 -1.05 -2.61 -22.36
CA GLU A 88 -1.87 -2.00 -21.32
C GLU A 88 -1.11 -1.96 -19.99
N PRO A 89 -0.65 -0.80 -19.53
CA PRO A 89 0.03 -0.68 -18.24
C PRO A 89 -0.93 -1.01 -17.08
N ILE A 90 -0.35 -1.42 -15.97
CA ILE A 90 -1.11 -1.64 -14.73
C ILE A 90 -1.64 -0.29 -14.26
N LYS A 91 -2.96 -0.14 -14.18
CA LYS A 91 -3.60 1.09 -13.72
C LYS A 91 -3.42 1.29 -12.22
N SER A 92 -3.30 2.52 -11.79
CA SER A 92 -3.42 2.91 -10.38
C SER A 92 -4.88 2.80 -9.90
N LEU A 93 -5.10 2.81 -8.58
CA LEU A 93 -6.43 2.77 -7.99
C LEU A 93 -6.66 3.98 -7.09
N TYR A 94 -7.88 4.49 -7.08
CA TYR A 94 -8.35 5.46 -6.12
C TYR A 94 -9.55 4.88 -5.37
N LEU A 95 -9.34 4.57 -4.07
CA LEU A 95 -10.34 3.93 -3.21
C LEU A 95 -10.88 4.98 -2.24
N TYR A 96 -12.17 5.30 -2.33
CA TYR A 96 -12.74 6.33 -1.48
C TYR A 96 -14.06 5.92 -0.85
N SER A 97 -14.43 6.62 0.20
CA SER A 97 -15.77 6.58 0.80
C SER A 97 -16.02 7.84 1.61
N ALA A 98 -17.24 8.30 1.65
CA ALA A 98 -17.64 9.46 2.48
C ALA A 98 -17.45 9.23 3.99
N GLY A 99 -17.42 7.97 4.44
CA GLY A 99 -17.27 7.61 5.85
C GLY A 99 -16.02 6.78 6.15
N PRO A 100 -15.52 6.82 7.41
CA PRO A 100 -14.45 5.94 7.85
C PRO A 100 -14.94 4.51 8.08
N GLY A 101 -14.00 3.54 8.13
CA GLY A 101 -14.28 2.17 8.56
C GLY A 101 -14.95 1.27 7.53
N THR A 102 -15.06 1.68 6.27
CA THR A 102 -15.67 0.92 5.17
C THR A 102 -14.73 -0.12 4.53
N GLY A 103 -13.47 -0.21 4.98
CA GLY A 103 -12.50 -1.22 4.52
C GLY A 103 -11.49 -0.73 3.47
N LYS A 104 -11.40 0.56 3.14
CA LYS A 104 -10.43 1.11 2.17
C LYS A 104 -8.98 0.71 2.48
N THR A 105 -8.47 1.08 3.66
CA THR A 105 -7.12 0.76 4.13
C THR A 105 -6.86 -0.75 4.14
N THR A 106 -7.82 -1.53 4.65
CA THR A 106 -7.74 -3.00 4.68
C THR A 106 -7.62 -3.58 3.28
N THR A 107 -8.39 -3.05 2.33
CA THR A 107 -8.34 -3.48 0.93
C THR A 107 -7.03 -3.05 0.26
N ALA A 108 -6.56 -1.83 0.49
CA ALA A 108 -5.28 -1.36 -0.03
C ALA A 108 -4.11 -2.23 0.48
N ALA A 109 -4.14 -2.61 1.76
CA ALA A 109 -3.17 -3.54 2.35
C ALA A 109 -3.26 -4.95 1.75
N ALA A 110 -4.46 -5.44 1.45
CA ALA A 110 -4.64 -6.73 0.77
C ALA A 110 -4.09 -6.70 -0.66
N ILE A 111 -4.27 -5.60 -1.39
CA ILE A 111 -3.73 -5.42 -2.75
C ILE A 111 -2.20 -5.40 -2.74
N ILE A 112 -1.58 -4.73 -1.75
CA ILE A 112 -0.11 -4.76 -1.58
C ILE A 112 0.38 -6.19 -1.33
N GLY A 113 -0.35 -6.97 -0.52
CA GLY A 113 -0.07 -8.38 -0.28
C GLY A 113 -0.07 -9.18 -1.58
N GLU A 114 -1.09 -9.02 -2.42
CA GLU A 114 -1.18 -9.65 -3.74
C GLU A 114 -0.01 -9.24 -4.65
N TYR A 115 0.39 -7.96 -4.63
CA TYR A 115 1.52 -7.50 -5.43
C TYR A 115 2.83 -8.15 -4.98
N ILE A 116 3.11 -8.20 -3.68
CA ILE A 116 4.32 -8.84 -3.12
C ILE A 116 4.37 -10.32 -3.50
N VAL A 117 3.25 -11.04 -3.38
CA VAL A 117 3.14 -12.46 -3.75
C VAL A 117 3.48 -12.65 -5.23
N ARG A 118 2.83 -11.90 -6.12
CA ARG A 118 3.02 -12.03 -7.56
C ARG A 118 4.40 -11.59 -8.00
N HIS A 119 4.95 -10.55 -7.38
CA HIS A 119 6.33 -10.11 -7.64
C HIS A 119 7.33 -11.21 -7.27
N TYR A 120 7.20 -11.78 -6.07
CA TYR A 120 8.12 -12.82 -5.60
C TYR A 120 8.06 -14.08 -6.46
N ILE A 121 6.86 -14.62 -6.67
CA ILE A 121 6.66 -15.84 -7.48
C ILE A 121 7.10 -15.59 -8.94
N GLY A 122 6.67 -14.49 -9.54
CA GLY A 122 6.98 -14.16 -10.93
C GLY A 122 8.47 -13.93 -11.18
N SER A 123 9.20 -13.38 -10.19
CA SER A 123 10.66 -13.24 -10.25
C SER A 123 11.35 -14.60 -10.25
N ILE A 124 10.96 -15.50 -9.32
CA ILE A 124 11.52 -16.85 -9.26
C ILE A 124 11.26 -17.63 -10.56
N GLN A 125 10.04 -17.59 -11.08
CA GLN A 125 9.67 -18.27 -12.32
C GLN A 125 10.49 -17.81 -13.55
N ARG A 126 11.04 -16.58 -13.48
CA ARG A 126 11.86 -15.98 -14.53
C ARG A 126 13.37 -16.02 -14.22
N ASN A 127 13.77 -16.75 -13.17
CA ASN A 127 15.15 -16.79 -12.68
C ASN A 127 15.73 -15.38 -12.43
N ARG A 128 14.89 -14.45 -11.94
CA ARG A 128 15.29 -13.07 -11.57
C ARG A 128 15.32 -12.94 -10.06
N GLN A 129 16.23 -12.14 -9.56
CA GLN A 129 16.22 -11.77 -8.15
C GLN A 129 15.00 -10.88 -7.87
N ALA A 130 14.14 -11.31 -6.94
CA ALA A 130 13.02 -10.48 -6.50
C ALA A 130 13.52 -9.29 -5.67
N LEU A 131 12.96 -8.10 -5.91
CA LEU A 131 13.30 -6.88 -5.17
C LEU A 131 13.05 -7.09 -3.66
N ASP A 132 13.88 -6.49 -2.82
CA ASP A 132 13.70 -6.54 -1.36
C ASP A 132 12.52 -5.69 -0.91
N ARG A 133 12.25 -4.58 -1.63
CA ARG A 133 11.09 -3.71 -1.40
C ARG A 133 10.31 -3.50 -2.71
N PRO A 134 9.52 -4.49 -3.17
CA PRO A 134 8.73 -4.36 -4.39
C PRO A 134 7.53 -3.43 -4.19
N ALA A 135 7.09 -3.23 -2.95
CA ALA A 135 5.94 -2.40 -2.61
C ALA A 135 6.20 -1.60 -1.32
N TYR A 136 5.49 -0.48 -1.15
CA TYR A 136 5.58 0.36 0.04
C TYR A 136 4.21 0.91 0.44
N PHE A 137 3.91 0.87 1.73
CA PHE A 137 2.71 1.44 2.33
C PHE A 137 3.10 2.71 3.11
N LEU A 138 2.58 3.85 2.69
CA LEU A 138 2.72 5.12 3.37
C LEU A 138 1.39 5.51 4.01
N ASP A 139 1.30 5.43 5.33
CA ASP A 139 0.24 6.08 6.10
C ASP A 139 0.54 7.58 6.13
N VAL A 140 -0.23 8.35 5.34
CA VAL A 140 0.00 9.79 5.17
C VAL A 140 -0.23 10.57 6.46
N ASN A 141 -1.15 10.11 7.33
CA ASN A 141 -1.39 10.74 8.62
C ASN A 141 -0.24 10.51 9.61
N ALA A 142 0.30 9.29 9.67
CA ALA A 142 1.47 8.98 10.48
C ALA A 142 2.71 9.72 9.96
N TRP A 143 2.87 9.82 8.64
CA TRP A 143 3.94 10.55 8.00
C TRP A 143 3.86 12.06 8.29
N GLN A 144 2.65 12.65 8.27
CA GLN A 144 2.43 14.04 8.67
C GLN A 144 2.75 14.27 10.16
N THR A 145 2.54 13.27 11.00
CA THR A 145 2.91 13.35 12.43
C THR A 145 4.43 13.51 12.58
N LEU A 146 5.24 12.72 11.86
CA LEU A 146 6.69 12.88 11.84
C LEU A 146 7.11 14.29 11.39
N TYR A 147 6.48 14.80 10.30
CA TYR A 147 6.72 16.18 9.85
C TYR A 147 6.47 17.20 10.96
N THR A 148 5.36 17.05 11.67
CA THR A 148 5.00 17.95 12.76
C THR A 148 5.98 17.83 13.94
N GLU A 149 6.49 16.65 14.22
CA GLU A 149 7.43 16.41 15.33
C GLU A 149 8.72 17.21 15.17
N PHE A 150 9.35 17.17 14.00
CA PHE A 150 10.62 17.89 13.81
C PHE A 150 10.45 19.38 13.44
N ASN A 151 9.26 19.80 13.01
CA ASN A 151 9.00 21.21 12.65
C ASN A 151 8.43 22.05 13.80
N ARG A 152 8.16 21.47 14.99
CA ARG A 152 7.69 22.25 16.15
C ARG A 152 8.83 23.13 16.69
N PRO A 153 8.56 24.41 17.08
CA PRO A 153 9.55 25.24 17.73
C PRO A 153 10.06 24.59 19.03
N LYS A 154 11.38 24.64 19.24
CA LYS A 154 12.04 24.19 20.47
C LYS A 154 11.91 22.69 20.77
N VAL A 155 11.74 21.84 19.76
CA VAL A 155 11.87 20.38 19.92
C VAL A 155 13.32 20.03 20.19
N PRO A 156 13.64 19.22 21.19
CA PRO A 156 15.00 18.71 21.40
C PRO A 156 15.52 17.92 20.19
N ASP A 157 16.81 18.02 19.88
CA ASP A 157 17.43 17.41 18.70
C ASP A 157 17.34 15.88 18.73
N ASP A 158 17.40 15.26 19.91
CA ASP A 158 17.25 13.81 20.11
C ASP A 158 15.85 13.28 19.71
N ILE A 159 14.84 14.16 19.64
CA ILE A 159 13.49 13.87 19.12
C ILE A 159 13.38 14.29 17.66
N ALA A 160 13.82 15.52 17.32
CA ALA A 160 13.66 16.08 15.99
C ALA A 160 14.43 15.31 14.91
N GLU A 161 15.71 14.98 15.18
CA GLU A 161 16.54 14.29 14.18
C GLU A 161 16.07 12.88 13.80
N PRO A 162 15.68 11.97 14.74
CA PRO A 162 15.12 10.69 14.37
C PRO A 162 13.82 10.81 13.57
N ALA A 163 12.92 11.74 13.96
CA ALA A 163 11.67 12.00 13.25
C ALA A 163 11.93 12.49 11.82
N ALA A 164 12.86 13.44 11.65
CA ALA A 164 13.25 13.94 10.33
C ALA A 164 13.87 12.84 9.46
N ARG A 165 14.80 12.03 10.01
CA ARG A 165 15.39 10.90 9.28
C ARG A 165 14.34 9.90 8.82
N GLN A 166 13.40 9.55 9.69
CA GLN A 166 12.31 8.63 9.35
C GLN A 166 11.38 9.23 8.31
N TYR A 167 11.04 10.52 8.43
CA TYR A 167 10.21 11.24 7.48
C TYR A 167 10.78 11.17 6.06
N TYR A 168 12.03 11.59 5.89
CA TYR A 168 12.68 11.58 4.58
C TYR A 168 12.93 10.17 4.03
N ALA A 169 13.24 9.20 4.90
CA ALA A 169 13.36 7.81 4.48
C ALA A 169 12.04 7.26 3.95
N GLN A 170 10.91 7.52 4.62
CA GLN A 170 9.58 7.12 4.15
C GLN A 170 9.21 7.79 2.82
N MET A 171 9.52 9.08 2.67
CA MET A 171 9.33 9.80 1.40
C MET A 171 10.08 9.14 0.24
N GLN A 172 11.36 8.82 0.44
CA GLN A 172 12.18 8.17 -0.59
C GLN A 172 11.67 6.76 -0.91
N HIS A 173 11.30 5.98 0.10
CA HIS A 173 10.73 4.65 -0.11
C HIS A 173 9.40 4.71 -0.89
N ALA A 174 8.53 5.66 -0.54
CA ALA A 174 7.27 5.85 -1.26
C ALA A 174 7.48 6.29 -2.70
N LYS A 175 8.50 7.12 -3.00
CA LYS A 175 8.87 7.48 -4.36
C LYS A 175 9.45 6.29 -5.14
N ALA A 176 10.37 5.54 -4.55
CA ALA A 176 11.17 4.55 -5.27
C ALA A 176 10.47 3.20 -5.47
N ALA A 177 9.50 2.83 -4.62
CA ALA A 177 8.86 1.52 -4.72
C ALA A 177 8.06 1.39 -6.04
N PRO A 178 8.21 0.28 -6.79
CA PRO A 178 7.41 0.05 -8.01
C PRO A 178 5.90 0.11 -7.77
N PHE A 179 5.44 -0.38 -6.64
CA PHE A 179 4.06 -0.30 -6.18
C PHE A 179 3.98 0.44 -4.84
N ALA A 180 3.08 1.42 -4.71
CA ALA A 180 2.86 2.06 -3.41
C ALA A 180 1.38 2.22 -3.08
N VAL A 181 1.10 2.22 -1.77
CA VAL A 181 -0.15 2.72 -1.20
C VAL A 181 0.14 4.06 -0.53
N LEU A 182 -0.64 5.08 -0.84
CA LEU A 182 -0.71 6.34 -0.11
C LEU A 182 -2.06 6.36 0.61
N ASP A 183 -2.04 6.01 1.90
CA ASP A 183 -3.26 5.78 2.69
C ASP A 183 -3.73 7.06 3.38
N ASP A 184 -5.04 7.29 3.33
CA ASP A 184 -5.74 8.41 3.96
C ASP A 184 -5.28 9.81 3.49
N ILE A 185 -5.09 10.00 2.16
CA ILE A 185 -4.78 11.33 1.61
C ILE A 185 -5.95 12.30 1.79
N GLY A 186 -5.64 13.56 2.16
CA GLY A 186 -6.63 14.63 2.32
C GLY A 186 -7.56 14.45 3.53
N VAL A 187 -7.17 13.68 4.54
CA VAL A 187 -8.01 13.42 5.74
C VAL A 187 -7.73 14.43 6.86
N ARG A 188 -6.52 14.94 6.98
CA ARG A 188 -6.13 15.93 8.00
C ARG A 188 -5.79 17.27 7.35
N GLU A 189 -6.03 18.34 8.08
CA GLU A 189 -5.49 19.65 7.72
C GLU A 189 -3.97 19.57 7.69
N ASP A 190 -3.39 20.10 6.62
CA ASP A 190 -1.96 20.06 6.36
C ASP A 190 -1.36 21.47 6.35
N THR A 191 -0.06 21.54 6.64
CA THR A 191 0.73 22.76 6.44
C THR A 191 1.18 22.84 4.98
N GLU A 192 1.48 24.04 4.50
CA GLU A 192 1.96 24.24 3.12
C GLU A 192 3.20 23.39 2.79
N GLY A 193 4.15 23.30 3.73
CA GLY A 193 5.37 22.51 3.54
C GLY A 193 5.07 21.02 3.40
N PHE A 194 4.23 20.44 4.29
CA PHE A 194 3.85 19.04 4.19
C PHE A 194 3.08 18.75 2.89
N ARG A 195 2.18 19.66 2.51
CA ARG A 195 1.42 19.55 1.25
C ARG A 195 2.34 19.54 0.03
N SER A 196 3.37 20.39 0.02
CA SER A 196 4.39 20.41 -1.04
C SER A 196 5.13 19.08 -1.14
N ASP A 197 5.48 18.47 -0.01
CA ASP A 197 6.13 17.16 0.03
C ASP A 197 5.21 16.03 -0.45
N LEU A 198 3.95 16.02 -0.01
CA LEU A 198 2.93 15.07 -0.49
C LEU A 198 2.71 15.20 -2.01
N HIS A 199 2.58 16.45 -2.49
CA HIS A 199 2.50 16.74 -3.92
C HIS A 199 3.73 16.22 -4.67
N SER A 200 4.93 16.41 -4.12
CA SER A 200 6.18 15.92 -4.70
C SER A 200 6.21 14.38 -4.83
N VAL A 201 5.72 13.66 -3.82
CA VAL A 201 5.60 12.18 -3.88
C VAL A 201 4.62 11.76 -4.97
N ILE A 202 3.42 12.33 -4.98
CA ILE A 202 2.37 11.99 -5.96
C ILE A 202 2.85 12.32 -7.37
N ASN A 203 3.37 13.53 -7.60
CA ASN A 203 3.85 13.96 -8.91
C ASN A 203 4.99 13.07 -9.43
N TYR A 204 5.95 12.74 -8.56
CA TYR A 204 7.04 11.83 -8.92
C TYR A 204 6.49 10.49 -9.43
N ARG A 205 5.54 9.89 -8.68
CA ARG A 205 4.97 8.59 -9.03
C ARG A 205 4.17 8.63 -10.34
N VAL A 206 3.35 9.67 -10.51
CA VAL A 206 2.56 9.86 -11.73
C VAL A 206 3.45 10.11 -12.95
N THR A 207 4.50 10.92 -12.80
CA THR A 207 5.43 11.24 -13.90
C THR A 207 6.28 10.04 -14.33
N ASN A 208 6.60 9.13 -13.39
CA ASN A 208 7.38 7.91 -13.67
C ASN A 208 6.51 6.67 -13.88
N ASP A 209 5.22 6.84 -14.10
CA ASP A 209 4.26 5.75 -14.37
C ASP A 209 4.23 4.65 -13.29
N LEU A 210 4.53 5.01 -12.04
CA LEU A 210 4.59 4.08 -10.91
C LEU A 210 3.17 3.80 -10.39
N ILE A 211 2.86 2.51 -10.20
CA ILE A 211 1.56 2.03 -9.77
C ILE A 211 1.27 2.52 -8.34
N THR A 212 0.16 3.22 -8.17
CA THR A 212 -0.21 3.77 -6.87
C THR A 212 -1.66 3.45 -6.51
N VAL A 213 -1.87 2.99 -5.29
CA VAL A 213 -3.21 2.89 -4.70
C VAL A 213 -3.35 4.05 -3.72
N TYR A 214 -4.33 4.91 -3.98
CA TYR A 214 -4.70 6.00 -3.08
C TYR A 214 -5.91 5.58 -2.26
N THR A 215 -5.95 5.94 -0.99
CA THR A 215 -7.20 5.90 -0.21
C THR A 215 -7.57 7.28 0.30
N SER A 216 -8.84 7.60 0.34
CA SER A 216 -9.34 8.90 0.78
C SER A 216 -10.75 8.83 1.33
N ASN A 217 -11.16 9.89 2.06
CA ASN A 217 -12.54 10.10 2.46
C ASN A 217 -13.32 10.99 1.47
N VAL A 218 -12.68 11.44 0.40
CA VAL A 218 -13.32 12.26 -0.63
C VAL A 218 -13.21 11.62 -2.00
N ALA A 219 -14.15 11.89 -2.88
CA ALA A 219 -14.08 11.44 -4.26
C ALA A 219 -12.92 12.14 -5.00
N LEU A 220 -12.38 11.49 -6.02
CA LEU A 220 -11.23 12.01 -6.77
C LEU A 220 -11.48 13.42 -7.34
N LYS A 221 -12.71 13.71 -7.77
CA LYS A 221 -13.11 15.02 -8.28
C LYS A 221 -12.94 16.15 -7.27
N ASP A 222 -13.05 15.84 -5.97
CA ASP A 222 -13.00 16.80 -4.87
C ASP A 222 -11.60 16.86 -4.22
N LEU A 223 -10.68 15.95 -4.60
CA LEU A 223 -9.35 15.85 -4.00
C LEU A 223 -8.52 17.12 -4.22
N GLY A 224 -8.64 17.78 -5.38
CA GLY A 224 -7.92 19.03 -5.66
C GLY A 224 -8.29 20.16 -4.70
N THR A 225 -9.57 20.25 -4.32
CA THR A 225 -10.03 21.24 -3.33
C THR A 225 -9.42 20.95 -1.96
N VAL A 226 -9.37 19.68 -1.55
CA VAL A 226 -8.81 19.26 -0.25
C VAL A 226 -7.29 19.51 -0.20
N LEU A 227 -6.58 19.20 -1.28
CA LEU A 227 -5.14 19.46 -1.39
C LEU A 227 -4.83 20.94 -1.70
N ARG A 228 -5.85 21.79 -1.77
CA ARG A 228 -5.74 23.24 -2.10
C ARG A 228 -4.90 23.49 -3.35
N GLU A 229 -5.08 22.65 -4.36
CA GLU A 229 -4.37 22.81 -5.62
C GLU A 229 -4.86 24.05 -6.37
N THR A 230 -3.92 24.89 -6.76
CA THR A 230 -4.19 26.08 -7.57
C THR A 230 -4.37 25.75 -9.05
N THR A 231 -3.91 24.56 -9.47
CA THR A 231 -4.05 24.09 -10.86
C THR A 231 -4.44 22.60 -10.87
N PRO A 232 -5.48 22.21 -11.63
CA PRO A 232 -6.00 20.84 -11.60
C PRO A 232 -5.08 19.79 -12.27
N ARG A 233 -3.88 20.18 -12.74
CA ARG A 233 -2.99 19.32 -13.54
C ARG A 233 -2.60 18.00 -12.87
N LEU A 234 -2.35 18.00 -11.57
CA LEU A 234 -1.99 16.75 -10.86
C LEU A 234 -3.19 15.83 -10.73
N ILE A 235 -4.35 16.38 -10.39
CA ILE A 235 -5.60 15.62 -10.26
C ILE A 235 -6.02 15.02 -11.60
N ASP A 236 -5.91 15.79 -12.70
CA ASP A 236 -6.20 15.28 -14.04
C ASP A 236 -5.28 14.10 -14.39
N ARG A 237 -3.98 14.20 -14.11
CA ARG A 237 -3.03 13.10 -14.33
C ARG A 237 -3.36 11.87 -13.47
N ILE A 238 -3.76 12.06 -12.21
CA ILE A 238 -4.20 10.96 -11.36
C ILE A 238 -5.45 10.32 -11.98
N ARG A 239 -6.43 11.12 -12.43
CA ARG A 239 -7.66 10.65 -13.03
C ARG A 239 -7.42 9.79 -14.27
N ASP A 240 -6.52 10.21 -15.14
CA ASP A 240 -6.17 9.48 -16.37
C ASP A 240 -5.53 8.11 -16.09
N ARG A 241 -4.86 7.98 -14.94
CA ARG A 241 -4.10 6.79 -14.56
C ARG A 241 -4.83 5.87 -13.57
N CYS A 242 -5.88 6.36 -12.90
CA CYS A 242 -6.55 5.64 -11.83
C CYS A 242 -7.90 5.05 -12.26
N ILE A 243 -8.18 3.88 -11.71
CA ILE A 243 -9.55 3.34 -11.64
C ILE A 243 -10.12 3.74 -10.28
N GLU A 244 -11.18 4.54 -10.28
CA GLU A 244 -11.85 4.97 -9.06
C GLU A 244 -12.84 3.90 -8.57
N ARG A 245 -12.88 3.66 -7.24
CA ARG A 245 -13.82 2.75 -6.60
C ARG A 245 -14.36 3.35 -5.31
N GLU A 246 -15.66 3.45 -5.23
CA GLU A 246 -16.38 3.93 -4.05
C GLU A 246 -16.71 2.78 -3.12
N PHE A 247 -16.29 2.91 -1.86
CA PHE A 247 -16.66 2.00 -0.78
C PHE A 247 -17.90 2.52 -0.09
N VAL A 248 -18.97 1.74 -0.14
CA VAL A 248 -20.25 2.04 0.49
C VAL A 248 -20.49 1.13 1.69
N GLY A 249 -21.30 1.57 2.64
CA GLY A 249 -21.71 0.77 3.79
C GLY A 249 -21.41 1.45 5.12
N ILE A 250 -21.71 0.71 6.21
CA ILE A 250 -21.53 1.18 7.58
C ILE A 250 -20.08 1.00 8.05
N SER A 251 -19.68 1.82 9.02
CA SER A 251 -18.36 1.67 9.65
C SER A 251 -18.28 0.41 10.50
N HIS A 252 -17.23 -0.38 10.28
CA HIS A 252 -16.89 -1.54 11.12
C HIS A 252 -15.93 -1.19 12.27
N ARG A 253 -15.58 0.10 12.45
CA ARG A 253 -14.76 0.55 13.57
C ARG A 253 -15.58 0.46 14.87
N GLY A 254 -15.02 -0.20 15.88
CA GLY A 254 -15.67 -0.36 17.20
C GLY A 254 -16.61 -1.58 17.34
N LEU A 255 -16.91 -2.30 16.27
CA LEU A 255 -17.55 -3.59 16.37
C LEU A 255 -16.51 -4.62 16.83
N LYS A 256 -16.55 -4.99 18.12
CA LYS A 256 -15.78 -6.15 18.60
C LYS A 256 -16.28 -7.35 17.81
N ARG A 257 -15.40 -8.00 17.05
CA ARG A 257 -15.69 -9.32 16.51
C ARG A 257 -15.82 -10.28 17.68
N ALA A 258 -17.03 -10.79 17.88
CA ALA A 258 -17.28 -11.86 18.82
C ALA A 258 -16.57 -13.13 18.37
#